data_1fb80e826ec6b6d47f37dae57bb87bec
#
_entry.id   1fb80e826ec6b6d47f37dae57bb87bec
#
_cell.length_a   1.000
_cell.length_b   1.000
_cell.length_c   1.000
_cell.angle_alpha   90.00
_cell.angle_beta   90.00
_cell.angle_gamma   90.00
#
_symmetry.space_group_name_H-M   'P 1'
#
loop_
_entity.id
_entity.type
_entity.pdbx_description
1 polymer ?
#
loop_
_entity_poly.entity_id
_entity_poly.type
_entity_poly.pdbx_seq_one_letter_code
_entity_poly.pdbx_strand_id
1 'polypeptide(L)'
;AQISASIDLIYYRKAKGIVSVNDAPGYIDPLYICRNEDLNRNGLIDSGLLINGVLVDEDINRNGKIEPRKADVIISYVGGQVTGANGRTVIQVEYPQSVAYWIDYAVKVTTNVAGSEGVVKKIYRTEAVKGDMENGSFLMPPYGAQECTSPN
;
A
#
# COMPACT_ATOMS: atom_id res chain seq x y z
N ALA A 1 2.13 -26.83 -6.32
CA ALA A 1 3.14 -25.98 -5.66
C ALA A 1 2.53 -25.29 -4.44
N GLN A 2 3.32 -25.13 -3.41
CA GLN A 2 2.94 -24.29 -2.26
C GLN A 2 3.30 -22.83 -2.56
N ILE A 3 2.38 -21.91 -2.25
CA ILE A 3 2.51 -20.48 -2.50
C ILE A 3 2.50 -19.74 -1.17
N SER A 4 3.42 -18.80 -0.99
CA SER A 4 3.38 -17.80 0.06
C SER A 4 3.31 -16.42 -0.57
N ALA A 5 2.32 -15.64 -0.18
CA ALA A 5 2.16 -14.28 -0.65
C ALA A 5 2.19 -13.30 0.52
N SER A 6 2.84 -12.17 0.33
CA SER A 6 2.91 -11.08 1.30
C SER A 6 2.73 -9.73 0.62
N ILE A 7 2.26 -8.75 1.37
CA ILE A 7 2.15 -7.35 0.96
C ILE A 7 3.19 -6.52 1.70
N ASP A 8 3.79 -5.59 0.97
CA ASP A 8 4.65 -4.53 1.49
C ASP A 8 4.11 -3.18 1.02
N LEU A 9 3.68 -2.32 1.95
CA LEU A 9 3.24 -0.97 1.65
C LEU A 9 4.48 -0.10 1.45
N ILE A 10 4.70 0.40 0.23
CA ILE A 10 5.94 1.08 -0.14
C ILE A 10 5.83 2.58 0.05
N TYR A 11 4.79 3.18 -0.53
CA TYR A 11 4.55 4.61 -0.50
C TYR A 11 3.10 4.90 -0.14
N TYR A 12 2.89 6.04 0.53
CA TYR A 12 1.59 6.67 0.64
C TYR A 12 1.63 8.06 -0.02
N ARG A 13 0.48 8.61 -0.29
CA ARG A 13 0.35 9.85 -1.04
C ARG A 13 -0.44 10.87 -0.26
N LYS A 14 -0.03 12.12 -0.40
CA LYS A 14 -0.68 13.28 0.21
C LYS A 14 -0.96 14.30 -0.88
N ALA A 15 -2.17 14.82 -0.94
CA ALA A 15 -2.56 15.95 -1.78
C ALA A 15 -4.03 16.32 -1.57
N LYS A 16 -4.42 17.48 -2.09
CA LYS A 16 -5.83 17.72 -2.40
C LYS A 16 -6.22 16.86 -3.59
N GLY A 17 -7.35 16.14 -3.48
CA GLY A 17 -7.93 15.48 -4.62
C GLY A 17 -8.28 16.51 -5.70
N ILE A 18 -7.77 16.34 -6.90
CA ILE A 18 -8.17 17.13 -8.05
C ILE A 18 -9.10 16.27 -8.87
N VAL A 19 -10.35 16.70 -9.00
CA VAL A 19 -11.29 16.12 -9.97
C VAL A 19 -11.03 16.81 -11.29
N SER A 20 -10.45 16.13 -12.24
CA SER A 20 -10.42 16.63 -13.61
C SER A 20 -11.82 16.49 -14.22
N VAL A 21 -12.41 17.59 -14.61
CA VAL A 21 -13.81 17.68 -15.05
C VAL A 21 -13.99 17.37 -16.55
N ASN A 22 -12.92 17.11 -17.27
CA ASN A 22 -12.96 16.88 -18.71
C ASN A 22 -12.94 15.37 -19.02
N ASP A 23 -14.13 14.80 -19.15
CA ASP A 23 -14.45 13.51 -19.79
C ASP A 23 -13.71 12.24 -19.33
N ALA A 24 -12.87 12.29 -18.30
CA ALA A 24 -12.28 11.13 -17.66
C ALA A 24 -12.85 10.93 -16.26
N PRO A 25 -12.99 9.68 -15.80
CA PRO A 25 -13.32 9.40 -14.41
C PRO A 25 -12.29 10.11 -13.50
N GLY A 26 -12.76 10.70 -12.41
CA GLY A 26 -11.99 11.56 -11.52
C GLY A 26 -10.53 11.17 -11.35
N TYR A 27 -9.64 12.06 -11.70
CA TYR A 27 -8.20 11.87 -11.60
C TYR A 27 -7.68 12.58 -10.35
N ILE A 28 -7.02 11.83 -9.50
CA ILE A 28 -6.30 12.38 -8.36
C ILE A 28 -4.83 12.48 -8.76
N ASP A 29 -4.31 13.69 -8.82
CA ASP A 29 -2.87 13.92 -8.97
C ASP A 29 -2.26 14.11 -7.58
N PRO A 30 -1.61 13.09 -7.01
CA PRO A 30 -0.96 13.22 -5.71
C PRO A 30 0.28 14.11 -5.86
N LEU A 31 0.29 15.24 -5.16
CA LEU A 31 1.40 16.18 -5.16
C LEU A 31 2.65 15.62 -4.46
N TYR A 32 2.45 14.80 -3.43
CA TYR A 32 3.54 14.27 -2.62
C TYR A 32 3.47 12.75 -2.56
N ILE A 33 4.63 12.12 -2.79
CA ILE A 33 4.83 10.68 -2.66
C ILE A 33 5.73 10.47 -1.45
N CYS A 34 5.19 9.92 -0.38
CA CYS A 34 5.85 9.73 0.89
C CYS A 34 6.20 8.25 1.07
N ARG A 35 7.41 7.96 1.51
CA ARG A 35 7.78 6.57 1.81
C ARG A 35 7.03 6.09 3.06
N ASN A 36 6.79 4.80 3.14
CA ASN A 36 6.25 4.18 4.33
C ASN A 36 7.09 4.55 5.56
N GLU A 37 6.44 5.08 6.59
CA GLU A 37 7.08 5.52 7.83
C GLU A 37 7.56 4.33 8.67
N ASP A 38 6.85 3.19 8.63
CA ASP A 38 7.27 1.93 9.26
C ASP A 38 8.45 1.32 8.48
N LEU A 39 9.66 1.75 8.80
CA LEU A 39 10.87 1.38 8.06
C LEU A 39 11.27 -0.08 8.28
N ASN A 40 11.05 -0.59 9.48
CA ASN A 40 11.37 -1.96 9.85
C ASN A 40 10.18 -2.93 9.74
N ARG A 41 8.99 -2.42 9.37
CA ARG A 41 7.75 -3.18 9.14
C ARG A 41 7.22 -3.89 10.40
N ASN A 42 7.48 -3.34 11.59
CA ASN A 42 7.01 -3.90 12.86
C ASN A 42 5.62 -3.38 13.29
N GLY A 43 5.10 -2.33 12.64
CA GLY A 43 3.80 -1.72 12.93
C GLY A 43 3.79 -0.78 14.14
N LEU A 44 4.96 -0.41 14.65
CA LEU A 44 5.13 0.49 15.78
C LEU A 44 5.88 1.74 15.35
N ILE A 45 5.68 2.84 16.07
CA ILE A 45 6.51 4.04 15.91
C ILE A 45 7.80 3.85 16.66
N ASP A 46 8.90 3.76 15.94
CA ASP A 46 10.24 3.70 16.53
C ASP A 46 10.97 5.03 16.36
N SER A 47 11.59 5.50 17.42
CA SER A 47 12.47 6.67 17.38
C SER A 47 13.92 6.24 17.51
N GLY A 48 14.79 6.90 16.75
CA GLY A 48 16.21 6.62 16.79
C GLY A 48 16.61 5.27 16.21
N LEU A 49 15.93 4.78 15.18
CA LEU A 49 16.34 3.59 14.44
C LEU A 49 17.70 3.83 13.77
N LEU A 50 18.63 2.91 13.95
CA LEU A 50 19.92 2.96 13.29
C LEU A 50 19.84 2.28 11.92
N ILE A 51 19.76 3.07 10.85
CA ILE A 51 19.73 2.57 9.48
C ILE A 51 20.98 3.05 8.75
N ASN A 52 21.82 2.10 8.31
CA ASN A 52 23.10 2.39 7.65
C ASN A 52 23.98 3.39 8.42
N GLY A 53 23.99 3.31 9.77
CA GLY A 53 24.77 4.19 10.63
C GLY A 53 24.15 5.57 10.89
N VAL A 54 22.91 5.82 10.44
CA VAL A 54 22.18 7.06 10.65
C VAL A 54 20.98 6.81 11.56
N LEU A 55 20.80 7.65 12.57
CA LEU A 55 19.60 7.63 13.41
C LEU A 55 18.42 8.24 12.64
N VAL A 56 17.34 7.50 12.54
CA VAL A 56 16.13 7.89 11.82
C VAL A 56 14.92 7.71 12.71
N ASP A 57 14.04 8.71 12.72
CA ASP A 57 12.72 8.60 13.34
C ASP A 57 11.70 8.18 12.27
N GLU A 58 10.81 7.26 12.62
CA GLU A 58 9.81 6.74 11.70
C GLU A 58 8.65 7.72 11.50
N ASP A 59 8.17 8.36 12.56
CA ASP A 59 7.12 9.40 12.49
C ASP A 59 7.68 10.71 11.91
N ILE A 60 7.87 10.74 10.60
CA ILE A 60 8.50 11.87 9.89
C ILE A 60 7.65 13.13 9.98
N ASN A 61 6.35 12.99 9.94
CA ASN A 61 5.40 14.11 9.98
C ASN A 61 4.99 14.51 11.41
N ARG A 62 5.41 13.75 12.43
CA ARG A 62 5.16 14.01 13.86
C ARG A 62 3.69 14.07 14.24
N ASN A 63 2.87 13.25 13.61
CA ASN A 63 1.45 13.16 13.91
C ASN A 63 1.10 12.05 14.91
N GLY A 64 2.07 11.27 15.37
CA GLY A 64 1.91 10.15 16.31
C GLY A 64 1.29 8.90 15.70
N LYS A 65 1.34 8.75 14.39
CA LYS A 65 0.79 7.61 13.65
C LYS A 65 1.81 7.07 12.66
N ILE A 66 1.74 5.79 12.39
CA ILE A 66 2.45 5.17 11.27
C ILE A 66 1.60 5.28 10.00
N GLU A 67 2.18 5.76 8.94
CA GLU A 67 1.51 5.95 7.65
C GLU A 67 2.30 5.30 6.49
N PRO A 68 1.65 4.49 5.65
CA PRO A 68 0.31 3.95 5.83
C PRO A 68 0.29 2.88 6.94
N ARG A 69 -0.86 2.65 7.56
CA ARG A 69 -0.99 1.57 8.55
C ARG A 69 -0.86 0.22 7.85
N LYS A 70 -0.23 -0.73 8.51
CA LYS A 70 -0.05 -2.09 7.97
C LYS A 70 -1.38 -2.74 7.55
N ALA A 71 -2.48 -2.41 8.24
CA ALA A 71 -3.83 -2.92 7.95
C ALA A 71 -4.55 -2.16 6.82
N ASP A 72 -3.98 -1.10 6.25
CA ASP A 72 -4.63 -0.32 5.19
C ASP A 72 -4.74 -1.10 3.88
N VAL A 73 -3.84 -2.05 3.64
CA VAL A 73 -3.95 -3.02 2.53
C VAL A 73 -3.61 -4.40 3.07
N ILE A 74 -4.50 -5.36 2.89
CA ILE A 74 -4.32 -6.74 3.35
C ILE A 74 -4.40 -7.73 2.20
N ILE A 75 -3.85 -8.92 2.42
CA ILE A 75 -3.83 -10.00 1.45
C ILE A 75 -4.47 -11.25 2.05
N SER A 76 -5.23 -11.97 1.24
CA SER A 76 -5.83 -13.25 1.59
C SER A 76 -5.77 -14.23 0.41
N TYR A 77 -6.05 -15.49 0.65
CA TYR A 77 -6.09 -16.53 -0.37
C TYR A 77 -7.53 -16.95 -0.62
N VAL A 78 -7.89 -17.05 -1.90
CA VAL A 78 -9.16 -17.66 -2.30
C VAL A 78 -8.91 -19.12 -2.63
N GLY A 79 -9.37 -20.03 -1.78
CA GLY A 79 -9.22 -21.48 -1.97
C GLY A 79 -7.95 -22.11 -1.40
N GLY A 80 -7.01 -21.30 -0.86
CA GLY A 80 -5.83 -21.80 -0.14
C GLY A 80 -4.48 -21.47 -0.77
N GLN A 81 -3.41 -21.93 -0.11
CA GLN A 81 -2.01 -21.66 -0.44
C GLN A 81 -1.36 -22.69 -1.36
N VAL A 82 -2.12 -23.67 -1.83
CA VAL A 82 -1.62 -24.70 -2.75
C VAL A 82 -2.27 -24.50 -4.11
N THR A 83 -1.45 -24.54 -5.16
CA THR A 83 -1.99 -24.48 -6.52
C THR A 83 -2.86 -25.68 -6.83
N GLY A 84 -3.98 -25.44 -7.51
CA GLY A 84 -4.82 -26.54 -8.04
C GLY A 84 -4.11 -27.35 -9.12
N ALA A 85 -4.82 -28.34 -9.68
CA ALA A 85 -4.31 -29.19 -10.77
C ALA A 85 -3.90 -28.41 -12.01
N ASN A 86 -4.47 -27.23 -12.22
CA ASN A 86 -4.12 -26.29 -13.31
C ASN A 86 -2.89 -25.40 -13.01
N GLY A 87 -2.21 -25.62 -11.88
CA GLY A 87 -1.06 -24.84 -11.45
C GLY A 87 -1.38 -23.41 -10.96
N ARG A 88 -2.64 -23.12 -10.63
CA ARG A 88 -3.09 -21.77 -10.25
C ARG A 88 -3.66 -21.73 -8.83
N THR A 89 -3.47 -20.59 -8.17
CA THR A 89 -4.22 -20.16 -6.99
C THR A 89 -4.59 -18.69 -7.14
N VAL A 90 -5.57 -18.23 -6.39
CA VAL A 90 -6.03 -16.84 -6.42
C VAL A 90 -5.66 -16.16 -5.11
N ILE A 91 -5.05 -15.01 -5.24
CA ILE A 91 -4.70 -14.12 -4.13
C ILE A 91 -5.64 -12.91 -4.23
N GLN A 92 -6.26 -12.56 -3.12
CA GLN A 92 -7.14 -11.41 -3.00
C GLN A 92 -6.43 -10.31 -2.22
N VAL A 93 -6.46 -9.10 -2.73
CA VAL A 93 -5.98 -7.89 -2.06
C VAL A 93 -7.20 -7.06 -1.68
N GLU A 94 -7.26 -6.65 -0.43
CA GLU A 94 -8.39 -5.91 0.13
C GLU A 94 -7.90 -4.62 0.78
N TYR A 95 -8.63 -3.55 0.54
CA TYR A 95 -8.39 -2.23 1.14
C TYR A 95 -9.68 -1.41 1.20
N PRO A 96 -9.82 -0.50 2.18
CA PRO A 96 -10.99 0.37 2.22
C PRO A 96 -10.97 1.39 1.07
N GLN A 97 -12.15 1.78 0.62
CA GLN A 97 -12.34 2.78 -0.43
C GLN A 97 -11.59 4.09 -0.15
N SER A 98 -11.47 4.48 1.13
CA SER A 98 -10.79 5.70 1.56
C SER A 98 -9.32 5.79 1.20
N VAL A 99 -8.65 4.66 0.94
CA VAL A 99 -7.23 4.63 0.53
C VAL A 99 -7.03 4.36 -0.97
N ALA A 100 -8.10 4.32 -1.75
CA ALA A 100 -8.01 4.17 -3.19
C ALA A 100 -7.20 5.32 -3.81
N TYR A 101 -6.21 5.00 -4.67
CA TYR A 101 -5.21 5.90 -5.26
C TYR A 101 -4.14 6.46 -4.29
N TRP A 102 -4.23 6.18 -2.98
CA TRP A 102 -3.37 6.81 -1.98
C TRP A 102 -2.22 5.93 -1.50
N ILE A 103 -2.18 4.65 -1.87
CA ILE A 103 -1.13 3.70 -1.44
C ILE A 103 -0.54 2.97 -2.64
N ASP A 104 0.80 2.94 -2.70
CA ASP A 104 1.53 2.03 -3.57
C ASP A 104 2.04 0.85 -2.73
N TYR A 105 1.76 -0.36 -3.18
CA TYR A 105 2.12 -1.58 -2.49
C TYR A 105 2.76 -2.59 -3.42
N ALA A 106 3.61 -3.45 -2.89
CA ALA A 106 4.16 -4.59 -3.59
C ALA A 106 3.52 -5.88 -3.11
N VAL A 107 3.16 -6.74 -4.04
CA VAL A 107 2.84 -8.15 -3.78
C VAL A 107 4.09 -8.96 -4.06
N LYS A 108 4.59 -9.66 -3.04
CA LYS A 108 5.66 -10.64 -3.17
C LYS A 108 5.07 -12.03 -3.07
N VAL A 109 5.31 -12.85 -4.09
CA VAL A 109 4.88 -14.25 -4.11
C VAL A 109 6.11 -15.13 -4.17
N THR A 110 6.19 -16.07 -3.24
CA THR A 110 7.17 -17.14 -3.23
C THR A 110 6.50 -18.47 -3.51
N THR A 111 7.16 -19.29 -4.32
CA THR A 111 6.70 -20.65 -4.65
C THR A 111 7.79 -21.64 -4.24
N ASN A 112 7.39 -22.79 -3.71
CA ASN A 112 8.30 -23.90 -3.46
C ASN A 112 7.81 -25.13 -4.22
N VAL A 113 8.67 -25.65 -5.08
CA VAL A 113 8.43 -26.89 -5.85
C VAL A 113 9.67 -27.77 -5.76
N ALA A 114 9.52 -28.91 -5.10
CA ALA A 114 10.58 -29.93 -4.99
C ALA A 114 11.96 -29.36 -4.55
N GLY A 115 11.97 -28.42 -3.59
CA GLY A 115 13.19 -27.80 -3.09
C GLY A 115 13.72 -26.62 -3.90
N SER A 116 13.07 -26.27 -5.02
CA SER A 116 13.36 -25.04 -5.78
C SER A 116 12.42 -23.91 -5.35
N GLU A 117 12.99 -22.77 -5.03
CA GLU A 117 12.23 -21.56 -4.67
C GLU A 117 12.19 -20.59 -5.85
N GLY A 118 10.98 -20.12 -6.17
CA GLY A 118 10.76 -19.03 -7.09
C GLY A 118 10.17 -17.81 -6.37
N VAL A 119 10.64 -16.61 -6.70
CA VAL A 119 10.16 -15.36 -6.12
C VAL A 119 9.76 -14.38 -7.21
N VAL A 120 8.56 -13.81 -7.09
CA VAL A 120 8.08 -12.71 -7.94
C VAL A 120 7.61 -11.57 -7.06
N LYS A 121 8.02 -10.34 -7.40
CA LYS A 121 7.55 -9.11 -6.76
C LYS A 121 6.98 -8.18 -7.81
N LYS A 122 5.78 -7.66 -7.58
CA LYS A 122 5.15 -6.68 -8.47
C LYS A 122 4.51 -5.56 -7.66
N ILE A 123 4.65 -4.32 -8.17
CA ILE A 123 4.15 -3.11 -7.53
C ILE A 123 2.83 -2.71 -8.17
N TYR A 124 1.89 -2.33 -7.33
CA TYR A 124 0.56 -1.86 -7.69
C TYR A 124 0.24 -0.58 -6.91
N ARG A 125 -0.78 0.14 -7.37
CA ARG A 125 -1.44 1.20 -6.61
C ARG A 125 -2.85 0.73 -6.27
N THR A 126 -3.35 1.13 -5.10
CA THR A 126 -4.78 0.96 -4.77
C THR A 126 -5.64 1.70 -5.80
N GLU A 127 -6.67 1.04 -6.31
CA GLU A 127 -7.55 1.56 -7.35
C GLU A 127 -8.98 1.74 -6.82
N ALA A 128 -9.72 2.70 -7.37
CA ALA A 128 -11.14 2.84 -7.13
C ALA A 128 -11.94 2.20 -8.27
N VAL A 129 -13.10 1.65 -7.96
CA VAL A 129 -14.06 1.21 -8.97
C VAL A 129 -14.86 2.41 -9.50
N LYS A 130 -15.35 2.32 -10.73
CA LYS A 130 -16.05 3.41 -11.39
C LYS A 130 -17.23 3.98 -10.58
N GLY A 131 -18.01 3.11 -9.90
CA GLY A 131 -19.13 3.54 -9.08
C GLY A 131 -18.74 4.35 -7.84
N ASP A 132 -17.53 4.13 -7.31
CA ASP A 132 -17.00 4.87 -6.18
C ASP A 132 -16.60 6.29 -6.58
N MET A 133 -16.17 6.49 -7.83
CA MET A 133 -15.78 7.79 -8.37
C MET A 133 -16.94 8.78 -8.41
N GLU A 134 -18.16 8.30 -8.62
CA GLU A 134 -19.36 9.13 -8.69
C GLU A 134 -19.71 9.77 -7.33
N ASN A 135 -19.32 9.15 -6.22
CA ASN A 135 -19.60 9.63 -4.87
C ASN A 135 -18.50 10.52 -4.28
N GLY A 136 -17.32 10.58 -4.89
CA GLY A 136 -16.22 11.48 -4.50
C GLY A 136 -15.60 11.26 -3.12
N SER A 137 -16.03 10.27 -2.35
CA SER A 137 -15.58 10.05 -0.97
C SER A 137 -14.10 9.66 -0.85
N PHE A 138 -13.52 9.02 -1.85
CA PHE A 138 -12.10 8.65 -1.90
C PHE A 138 -11.18 9.84 -2.27
N LEU A 139 -11.74 11.00 -2.61
CA LEU A 139 -10.98 12.23 -2.91
C LEU A 139 -10.44 12.93 -1.66
N MET A 140 -10.91 12.53 -0.49
CA MET A 140 -10.37 13.03 0.77
C MET A 140 -9.04 12.35 1.06
N PRO A 141 -7.91 13.10 1.08
CA PRO A 141 -6.60 12.50 1.32
C PRO A 141 -6.51 11.94 2.75
N PRO A 142 -6.39 10.61 2.91
CA PRO A 142 -6.45 9.97 4.24
C PRO A 142 -5.22 10.31 5.11
N TYR A 143 -4.14 10.74 4.49
CA TYR A 143 -2.86 11.04 5.14
C TYR A 143 -2.53 12.54 5.16
N GLY A 144 -3.46 13.40 4.74
CA GLY A 144 -3.28 14.85 4.70
C GLY A 144 -2.96 15.39 3.30
N ALA A 145 -2.94 16.72 3.22
CA ALA A 145 -2.86 17.46 1.95
C ALA A 145 -1.57 18.28 1.79
N GLN A 146 -0.66 18.21 2.74
CA GLN A 146 0.61 18.92 2.73
C GLN A 146 1.80 17.96 2.50
N GLU A 147 3.00 18.50 2.46
CA GLU A 147 4.24 17.73 2.27
C GLU A 147 4.43 16.58 3.26
N CYS A 148 5.31 15.65 2.96
CA CYS A 148 5.52 14.42 3.74
C CYS A 148 5.94 14.66 5.20
N THR A 149 6.57 15.79 5.49
CA THR A 149 7.01 16.19 6.82
C THR A 149 5.94 16.95 7.64
N SER A 150 4.81 17.25 7.02
CA SER A 150 3.71 17.95 7.68
C SER A 150 2.70 16.97 8.29
N PRO A 151 2.17 17.22 9.50
CA PRO A 151 1.15 16.38 10.11
C PRO A 151 -0.22 16.43 9.41
N ASN A 152 -0.45 17.37 8.47
CA ASN A 152 -1.70 17.60 7.77
C ASN A 152 -1.58 17.40 6.26
#